data_6314cb37e05923522bd6fee17eda4fa3
#
_entry.id   6314cb37e05923522bd6fee17eda4fa3
#
_cell.length_a   1.000
_cell.length_b   1.000
_cell.length_c   1.000
_cell.angle_alpha   90.00
_cell.angle_beta   90.00
_cell.angle_gamma   90.00
#
_symmetry.space_group_name_H-M   'P 1'
#
loop_
_entity.id
_entity.type
_entity.pdbx_description
1 polymer ?
#
loop_
_entity_poly.entity_id
_entity_poly.type
_entity_poly.pdbx_seq_one_letter_code
_entity_poly.pdbx_strand_id
1 'polypeptide(L)'
;QIAGAELYYMPLKKENDYIIQLQDIPEEVARKAKLMVVSYPNNPTTAMAPAQFYRDLVAFAKKYDIIVLHDNAYSELVFDGKTCGSFLSYPGAKEIGVEFNSLSKTYGLAGARIGFCLGNKEVVKHLKMLKSNMDYGMFLPIQKAAIAAISGDQSCVASTRAAYERRRDCLCDGLASIGWKM
;
A
#
# COMPACT_ATOMS: atom_id res chain seq x y z
N GLN A 1 -10.62 -14.48 6.67
CA GLN A 1 -11.74 -15.24 7.26
C GLN A 1 -12.43 -16.13 6.23
N ILE A 2 -12.80 -15.61 5.04
CA ILE A 2 -13.49 -16.42 4.00
C ILE A 2 -12.68 -17.68 3.63
N ALA A 3 -11.35 -17.58 3.58
CA ALA A 3 -10.44 -18.69 3.30
C ALA A 3 -10.11 -19.54 4.55
N GLY A 4 -10.78 -19.34 5.68
CA GLY A 4 -10.52 -20.06 6.93
C GLY A 4 -9.25 -19.64 7.67
N ALA A 5 -8.63 -18.52 7.31
CA ALA A 5 -7.43 -18.04 7.98
C ALA A 5 -7.75 -17.47 9.36
N GLU A 6 -6.90 -17.79 10.32
CA GLU A 6 -6.83 -17.14 11.63
C GLU A 6 -6.13 -15.81 11.50
N LEU A 7 -6.64 -14.76 12.16
CA LEU A 7 -6.12 -13.40 12.07
C LEU A 7 -5.37 -13.02 13.33
N TYR A 8 -4.15 -12.55 13.14
CA TYR A 8 -3.40 -11.84 14.17
C TYR A 8 -3.28 -10.37 13.78
N TYR A 9 -3.67 -9.47 14.70
CA TYR A 9 -3.63 -8.02 14.46
C TYR A 9 -2.34 -7.41 15.01
N MET A 10 -1.61 -6.71 14.16
CA MET A 10 -0.44 -5.93 14.53
C MET A 10 -0.89 -4.51 14.90
N PRO A 11 -0.81 -4.09 16.18
CA PRO A 11 -1.36 -2.80 16.60
C PRO A 11 -0.53 -1.65 16.04
N LEU A 12 -1.23 -0.63 15.51
CA LEU A 12 -0.65 0.64 15.08
C LEU A 12 -0.81 1.63 16.24
N LYS A 13 0.26 1.93 16.94
CA LYS A 13 0.26 2.79 18.13
C LYS A 13 0.87 4.15 17.84
N LYS A 14 0.33 5.21 18.44
CA LYS A 14 0.82 6.59 18.29
C LYS A 14 2.28 6.71 18.76
N GLU A 15 2.65 6.01 19.82
CA GLU A 15 4.01 5.99 20.40
C GLU A 15 5.08 5.50 19.42
N ASN A 16 4.66 4.75 18.39
CA ASN A 16 5.52 4.22 17.34
C ASN A 16 5.22 4.88 15.98
N ASP A 17 4.67 6.08 15.96
CA ASP A 17 4.25 6.79 14.74
C ASP A 17 3.38 5.92 13.82
N TYR A 18 2.59 5.03 14.41
CA TYR A 18 1.74 4.05 13.72
C TYR A 18 2.52 3.08 12.79
N ILE A 19 3.80 2.88 13.05
CA ILE A 19 4.61 1.88 12.34
C ILE A 19 4.53 0.55 13.08
N ILE A 20 4.26 -0.51 12.32
CA ILE A 20 4.26 -1.89 12.83
C ILE A 20 5.62 -2.20 13.45
N GLN A 21 5.60 -2.75 14.66
CA GLN A 21 6.78 -3.19 15.36
C GLN A 21 6.95 -4.70 15.15
N LEU A 22 7.82 -5.08 14.22
CA LEU A 22 8.02 -6.49 13.85
C LEU A 22 8.54 -7.35 15.03
N GLN A 23 9.31 -6.74 15.93
CA GLN A 23 9.83 -7.40 17.13
C GLN A 23 8.75 -7.73 18.18
N ASP A 24 7.59 -7.07 18.11
CA ASP A 24 6.47 -7.30 19.02
C ASP A 24 5.58 -8.48 18.57
N ILE A 25 5.84 -9.04 17.40
CA ILE A 25 5.09 -10.20 16.89
C ILE A 25 5.62 -11.45 17.62
N PRO A 26 4.77 -12.18 18.36
CA PRO A 26 5.18 -13.39 19.02
C PRO A 26 5.76 -14.41 18.04
N GLU A 27 6.86 -15.05 18.42
CA GLU A 27 7.57 -15.99 17.54
C GLU A 27 6.66 -17.15 17.10
N GLU A 28 5.78 -17.62 17.96
CA GLU A 28 4.80 -18.66 17.64
C GLU A 28 3.81 -18.23 16.56
N VAL A 29 3.43 -16.94 16.56
CA VAL A 29 2.57 -16.34 15.51
C VAL A 29 3.36 -16.23 14.21
N ALA A 30 4.57 -15.69 14.26
CA ALA A 30 5.42 -15.54 13.09
C ALA A 30 5.71 -16.90 12.41
N ARG A 31 5.93 -17.96 13.17
CA ARG A 31 6.18 -19.33 12.64
C ARG A 31 4.93 -19.95 11.97
N LYS A 32 3.73 -19.58 12.42
CA LYS A 32 2.46 -20.07 11.84
C LYS A 32 1.97 -19.22 10.67
N ALA A 33 2.31 -17.93 10.68
CA ALA A 33 1.85 -17.00 9.67
C ALA A 33 2.32 -17.40 8.26
N LYS A 34 1.43 -17.30 7.28
CA LYS A 34 1.74 -17.52 5.86
C LYS A 34 1.62 -16.23 5.05
N LEU A 35 0.90 -15.26 5.59
CA LEU A 35 0.60 -14.01 4.92
C LEU A 35 0.69 -12.86 5.91
N MET A 36 1.32 -11.77 5.52
CA MET A 36 1.35 -10.51 6.26
C MET A 36 0.85 -9.39 5.34
N VAL A 37 -0.16 -8.66 5.80
CA VAL A 37 -0.68 -7.49 5.09
C VAL A 37 -0.14 -6.24 5.75
N VAL A 38 0.51 -5.38 4.99
CA VAL A 38 1.00 -4.07 5.42
C VAL A 38 0.50 -2.99 4.48
N SER A 39 0.18 -1.80 5.00
CA SER A 39 -0.34 -0.69 4.21
C SER A 39 0.37 0.60 4.59
N TYR A 40 1.21 1.12 3.69
CA TYR A 40 1.91 2.40 3.83
C TYR A 40 2.08 3.06 2.46
N PRO A 41 1.75 4.36 2.30
CA PRO A 41 1.16 5.25 3.30
C PRO A 41 -0.17 4.72 3.82
N ASN A 42 -0.37 4.80 5.13
CA ASN A 42 -1.47 4.12 5.81
C ASN A 42 -2.77 4.92 5.80
N ASN A 43 -3.87 4.24 5.59
CA ASN A 43 -5.21 4.76 5.83
C ASN A 43 -5.77 4.08 7.10
N PRO A 44 -6.17 4.82 8.16
CA PRO A 44 -6.40 6.28 8.21
C PRO A 44 -5.26 7.10 8.83
N THR A 45 -4.19 6.48 9.32
CA THR A 45 -3.18 7.16 10.16
C THR A 45 -2.27 8.10 9.39
N THR A 46 -2.25 8.04 8.05
CA THR A 46 -1.32 8.73 7.16
C THR A 46 0.16 8.38 7.34
N ALA A 47 0.48 7.45 8.23
CA ALA A 47 1.85 7.03 8.51
C ALA A 47 2.58 6.55 7.25
N MET A 48 3.84 6.93 7.15
CA MET A 48 4.76 6.48 6.09
C MET A 48 5.87 5.66 6.73
N ALA A 49 6.00 4.41 6.32
CA ALA A 49 7.04 3.55 6.84
C ALA A 49 8.43 4.01 6.37
N PRO A 50 9.43 4.10 7.27
CA PRO A 50 10.80 4.44 6.89
C PRO A 50 11.46 3.31 6.10
N ALA A 51 12.49 3.63 5.33
CA ALA A 51 13.23 2.66 4.54
C ALA A 51 13.78 1.48 5.37
N GLN A 52 14.12 1.72 6.64
CA GLN A 52 14.59 0.66 7.54
C GLN A 52 13.50 -0.38 7.80
N PHE A 53 12.25 0.05 8.02
CA PHE A 53 11.13 -0.86 8.21
C PHE A 53 11.00 -1.87 7.06
N TYR A 54 11.13 -1.41 5.81
CA TYR A 54 11.03 -2.32 4.66
C TYR A 54 12.20 -3.31 4.58
N ARG A 55 13.42 -2.90 4.93
CA ARG A 55 14.55 -3.82 5.03
C ARG A 55 14.32 -4.89 6.09
N ASP A 56 13.85 -4.48 7.26
CA ASP A 56 13.55 -5.38 8.37
C ASP A 56 12.37 -6.30 8.04
N LEU A 57 11.35 -5.78 7.36
CA LEU A 57 10.21 -6.55 6.87
C LEU A 57 10.65 -7.67 5.91
N VAL A 58 11.54 -7.36 4.96
CA VAL A 58 12.07 -8.38 4.04
C VAL A 58 12.85 -9.46 4.80
N ALA A 59 13.70 -9.05 5.74
CA ALA A 59 14.46 -10.01 6.56
C ALA A 59 13.53 -10.87 7.43
N PHE A 60 12.54 -10.26 8.06
CA PHE A 60 11.53 -10.96 8.86
C PHE A 60 10.73 -11.96 8.04
N ALA A 61 10.22 -11.54 6.89
CA ALA A 61 9.42 -12.38 6.02
C ALA A 61 10.23 -13.59 5.48
N LYS A 62 11.50 -13.37 5.11
CA LYS A 62 12.41 -14.47 4.71
C LYS A 62 12.68 -15.45 5.86
N LYS A 63 12.89 -14.93 7.08
CA LYS A 63 13.16 -15.75 8.26
C LYS A 63 12.01 -16.72 8.57
N TYR A 64 10.78 -16.28 8.41
CA TYR A 64 9.59 -17.04 8.81
C TYR A 64 8.78 -17.61 7.65
N ASP A 65 9.28 -17.51 6.43
CA ASP A 65 8.60 -17.97 5.20
C ASP A 65 7.18 -17.37 5.04
N ILE A 66 7.10 -16.05 5.18
CA ILE A 66 5.87 -15.28 5.12
C ILE A 66 5.79 -14.54 3.78
N ILE A 67 4.64 -14.60 3.10
CA ILE A 67 4.35 -13.76 1.94
C ILE A 67 3.81 -12.41 2.41
N VAL A 68 4.42 -11.32 1.93
CA VAL A 68 3.99 -9.94 2.23
C VAL A 68 3.05 -9.46 1.14
N LEU A 69 1.89 -8.96 1.55
CA LEU A 69 1.00 -8.14 0.71
C LEU A 69 1.15 -6.68 1.12
N HIS A 70 1.76 -5.87 0.29
CA HIS A 70 1.91 -4.44 0.52
C HIS A 70 0.81 -3.66 -0.22
N ASP A 71 -0.06 -2.98 0.53
CA ASP A 71 -1.04 -2.04 -0.03
C ASP A 71 -0.41 -0.66 -0.15
N ASN A 72 -0.17 -0.23 -1.39
CA ASN A 72 0.49 1.03 -1.74
C ASN A 72 -0.43 1.96 -2.55
N ALA A 73 -1.71 2.00 -2.20
CA ALA A 73 -2.71 2.77 -2.94
C ALA A 73 -2.48 4.30 -2.87
N TYR A 74 -1.71 4.78 -1.90
CA TYR A 74 -1.48 6.22 -1.64
C TYR A 74 -0.06 6.70 -1.95
N SER A 75 0.74 5.93 -2.68
CA SER A 75 2.14 6.25 -2.99
C SER A 75 2.35 7.64 -3.58
N GLU A 76 1.41 8.15 -4.36
CA GLU A 76 1.51 9.45 -5.03
C GLU A 76 0.85 10.60 -4.25
N LEU A 77 0.14 10.31 -3.15
CA LEU A 77 -0.50 11.31 -2.29
C LEU A 77 0.29 11.52 -0.99
N VAL A 78 1.54 11.86 -1.14
CA VAL A 78 2.45 12.25 -0.04
C VAL A 78 2.86 13.70 -0.23
N PHE A 79 3.04 14.42 0.88
CA PHE A 79 3.15 15.88 0.94
C PHE A 79 4.48 16.31 1.56
N ASP A 80 4.69 17.62 1.69
CA ASP A 80 5.85 18.21 2.35
C ASP A 80 7.19 17.82 1.69
N GLY A 81 7.19 17.71 0.35
CA GLY A 81 8.36 17.31 -0.41
C GLY A 81 8.80 15.85 -0.20
N LYS A 82 8.04 15.06 0.54
CA LYS A 82 8.32 13.64 0.74
C LYS A 82 8.00 12.83 -0.51
N THR A 83 8.66 11.70 -0.63
CA THR A 83 8.38 10.70 -1.66
C THR A 83 8.12 9.36 -1.01
N CYS A 84 7.16 8.62 -1.54
CA CYS A 84 6.94 7.23 -1.18
C CYS A 84 7.50 6.35 -2.30
N GLY A 85 8.33 5.39 -1.92
CA GLY A 85 8.86 4.40 -2.86
C GLY A 85 7.99 3.15 -2.91
N SER A 86 8.42 2.21 -3.74
CA SER A 86 7.83 0.87 -3.79
C SER A 86 8.55 -0.06 -2.80
N PHE A 87 7.78 -0.86 -2.05
CA PHE A 87 8.31 -2.00 -1.29
C PHE A 87 9.17 -2.92 -2.18
N LEU A 88 8.76 -3.11 -3.44
CA LEU A 88 9.47 -4.00 -4.37
C LEU A 88 10.84 -3.47 -4.82
N SER A 89 11.21 -2.23 -4.48
CA SER A 89 12.55 -1.70 -4.73
C SER A 89 13.60 -2.21 -3.75
N TYR A 90 13.18 -2.78 -2.62
CA TYR A 90 14.11 -3.32 -1.62
C TYR A 90 14.64 -4.70 -2.04
N PRO A 91 15.95 -4.97 -1.86
CA PRO A 91 16.55 -6.25 -2.22
C PRO A 91 15.83 -7.44 -1.56
N GLY A 92 15.41 -8.40 -2.38
CA GLY A 92 14.70 -9.59 -1.93
C GLY A 92 13.19 -9.44 -1.74
N ALA A 93 12.62 -8.24 -1.84
CA ALA A 93 11.19 -8.03 -1.67
C ALA A 93 10.35 -8.77 -2.71
N LYS A 94 10.80 -8.78 -3.97
CA LYS A 94 10.10 -9.50 -5.07
C LYS A 94 10.08 -11.02 -4.91
N GLU A 95 10.95 -11.56 -4.04
CA GLU A 95 10.98 -12.98 -3.74
C GLU A 95 9.89 -13.37 -2.74
N ILE A 96 9.58 -12.46 -1.80
CA ILE A 96 8.72 -12.75 -0.65
C ILE A 96 7.40 -11.99 -0.66
N GLY A 97 7.11 -11.15 -1.66
CA GLY A 97 5.90 -10.36 -1.58
C GLY A 97 5.41 -9.80 -2.89
N VAL A 98 4.24 -9.20 -2.78
CA VAL A 98 3.58 -8.45 -3.85
C VAL A 98 3.15 -7.08 -3.34
N GLU A 99 3.06 -6.13 -4.26
CA GLU A 99 2.56 -4.79 -4.01
C GLU A 99 1.31 -4.55 -4.83
N PHE A 100 0.29 -4.00 -4.19
CA PHE A 100 -0.94 -3.54 -4.81
C PHE A 100 -0.92 -2.03 -4.95
N ASN A 101 -1.15 -1.56 -6.16
CA ASN A 101 -1.28 -0.16 -6.50
C ASN A 101 -2.67 0.11 -7.08
N SER A 102 -3.15 1.35 -6.91
CA SER A 102 -4.47 1.75 -7.37
C SER A 102 -4.41 3.04 -8.18
N LEU A 103 -5.15 3.07 -9.29
CA LEU A 103 -5.33 4.29 -10.07
C LEU A 103 -6.38 5.22 -9.45
N SER A 104 -7.12 4.73 -8.46
CA SER A 104 -8.19 5.48 -7.79
C SER A 104 -7.74 6.81 -7.21
N LYS A 105 -6.57 6.82 -6.56
CA LYS A 105 -6.04 7.99 -5.85
C LYS A 105 -5.11 8.80 -6.73
N THR A 106 -4.18 8.12 -7.40
CA THR A 106 -3.18 8.75 -8.27
C THR A 106 -3.80 9.55 -9.42
N TYR A 107 -4.82 8.98 -10.08
CA TYR A 107 -5.44 9.58 -11.27
C TYR A 107 -6.91 9.98 -11.08
N GLY A 108 -7.43 9.92 -9.86
CA GLY A 108 -8.84 10.21 -9.61
C GLY A 108 -9.83 9.20 -10.22
N LEU A 109 -9.37 8.00 -10.56
CA LEU A 109 -10.14 6.96 -11.24
C LEU A 109 -10.86 5.99 -10.28
N ALA A 110 -11.34 6.49 -9.14
CA ALA A 110 -11.97 5.65 -8.13
C ALA A 110 -13.18 4.86 -8.67
N GLY A 111 -13.99 5.48 -9.53
CA GLY A 111 -15.15 4.85 -10.16
C GLY A 111 -14.80 3.76 -11.18
N ALA A 112 -13.60 3.80 -11.76
CA ALA A 112 -13.16 2.82 -12.75
C ALA A 112 -12.83 1.44 -12.15
N ARG A 113 -12.64 1.33 -10.84
CA ARG A 113 -12.33 0.10 -10.10
C ARG A 113 -11.14 -0.65 -10.68
N ILE A 114 -10.01 0.04 -10.87
CA ILE A 114 -8.80 -0.54 -11.46
C ILE A 114 -7.58 -0.31 -10.57
N GLY A 115 -6.76 -1.34 -10.48
CA GLY A 115 -5.46 -1.36 -9.85
C GLY A 115 -4.63 -2.49 -10.45
N PHE A 116 -3.44 -2.68 -9.93
CA PHE A 116 -2.54 -3.73 -10.37
C PHE A 116 -1.76 -4.34 -9.20
N CYS A 117 -1.35 -5.59 -9.39
CA CYS A 117 -0.54 -6.33 -8.45
C CYS A 117 0.78 -6.71 -9.15
N LEU A 118 1.90 -6.40 -8.52
CA LEU A 118 3.24 -6.69 -9.00
C LEU A 118 4.04 -7.42 -7.92
N GLY A 119 5.06 -8.20 -8.31
CA GLY A 119 5.98 -8.82 -7.36
C GLY A 119 6.22 -10.30 -7.60
N ASN A 120 6.12 -11.10 -6.54
CA ASN A 120 6.40 -12.53 -6.57
C ASN A 120 5.58 -13.23 -7.67
N LYS A 121 6.30 -13.91 -8.59
CA LYS A 121 5.70 -14.50 -9.78
C LYS A 121 4.67 -15.59 -9.48
N GLU A 122 4.89 -16.38 -8.44
CA GLU A 122 3.97 -17.47 -8.08
C GLU A 122 2.69 -16.89 -7.44
N VAL A 123 2.81 -15.88 -6.59
CA VAL A 123 1.64 -15.18 -6.02
C VAL A 123 0.82 -14.53 -7.13
N VAL A 124 1.47 -13.81 -8.06
CA VAL A 124 0.79 -13.17 -9.21
C VAL A 124 0.13 -14.22 -10.10
N LYS A 125 0.78 -15.37 -10.35
CA LYS A 125 0.22 -16.48 -11.11
C LYS A 125 -1.04 -17.05 -10.46
N HIS A 126 -1.01 -17.29 -9.14
CA HIS A 126 -2.18 -17.78 -8.41
C HIS A 126 -3.32 -16.75 -8.38
N LEU A 127 -3.00 -15.46 -8.18
CA LEU A 127 -3.97 -14.38 -8.26
C LEU A 127 -4.64 -14.33 -9.65
N LYS A 128 -3.85 -14.43 -10.72
CA LYS A 128 -4.36 -14.45 -12.10
C LYS A 128 -5.29 -15.65 -12.32
N MET A 129 -4.92 -16.83 -11.86
CA MET A 129 -5.73 -18.03 -11.97
C MET A 129 -7.06 -17.88 -11.23
N LEU A 130 -7.02 -17.37 -9.99
CA LEU A 130 -8.22 -17.11 -9.20
C LEU A 130 -9.14 -16.10 -9.90
N LYS A 131 -8.60 -14.95 -10.33
CA LYS A 131 -9.36 -13.91 -11.02
C LYS A 131 -10.01 -14.38 -12.31
N SER A 132 -9.31 -15.20 -13.11
CA SER A 132 -9.87 -15.71 -14.35
C SER A 132 -11.11 -16.59 -14.16
N ASN A 133 -11.30 -17.13 -12.94
CA ASN A 133 -12.46 -17.95 -12.58
C ASN A 133 -13.53 -17.15 -11.81
N MET A 134 -13.20 -15.98 -11.27
CA MET A 134 -14.13 -15.16 -10.49
C MET A 134 -14.84 -14.10 -11.31
N ASP A 135 -14.11 -13.36 -12.13
CA ASP A 135 -14.63 -12.18 -12.83
C ASP A 135 -14.28 -12.12 -14.34
N TYR A 136 -13.73 -13.20 -14.88
CA TYR A 136 -13.34 -13.40 -16.29
C TYR A 136 -12.33 -12.36 -16.81
N GLY A 137 -12.54 -11.12 -16.55
CA GLY A 137 -11.70 -10.02 -17.03
C GLY A 137 -12.32 -8.66 -16.77
N MET A 138 -11.51 -7.65 -16.99
CA MET A 138 -11.91 -6.27 -16.82
C MET A 138 -12.40 -5.68 -18.13
N PHE A 139 -13.41 -4.81 -18.06
CA PHE A 139 -13.96 -4.07 -19.22
C PHE A 139 -12.85 -3.35 -19.98
N LEU A 140 -12.72 -3.64 -21.28
CA LEU A 140 -11.59 -3.20 -22.09
C LEU A 140 -11.38 -1.66 -22.12
N PRO A 141 -12.41 -0.81 -22.18
CA PRO A 141 -12.24 0.65 -22.10
C PRO A 141 -11.54 1.10 -20.81
N ILE A 142 -11.83 0.47 -19.66
CA ILE A 142 -11.14 0.77 -18.40
C ILE A 142 -9.66 0.39 -18.47
N GLN A 143 -9.32 -0.74 -19.08
CA GLN A 143 -7.93 -1.13 -19.28
C GLN A 143 -7.18 -0.13 -20.15
N LYS A 144 -7.80 0.32 -21.26
CA LYS A 144 -7.24 1.35 -22.15
C LYS A 144 -7.07 2.70 -21.43
N ALA A 145 -8.04 3.10 -20.60
CA ALA A 145 -7.92 4.31 -19.79
C ALA A 145 -6.77 4.21 -18.78
N ALA A 146 -6.57 3.05 -18.15
CA ALA A 146 -5.45 2.82 -17.24
C ALA A 146 -4.09 2.90 -17.98
N ILE A 147 -4.00 2.29 -19.17
CA ILE A 147 -2.79 2.36 -19.99
C ILE A 147 -2.48 3.83 -20.34
N ALA A 148 -3.48 4.59 -20.80
CA ALA A 148 -3.31 5.99 -21.13
C ALA A 148 -2.88 6.82 -19.92
N ALA A 149 -3.45 6.57 -18.75
CA ALA A 149 -3.10 7.26 -17.52
C ALA A 149 -1.63 6.99 -17.10
N ILE A 150 -1.20 5.73 -17.14
CA ILE A 150 0.15 5.33 -16.70
C ILE A 150 1.23 5.73 -17.73
N SER A 151 0.90 5.67 -19.04
CA SER A 151 1.86 5.93 -20.12
C SER A 151 1.88 7.37 -20.61
N GLY A 152 0.90 8.17 -20.21
CA GLY A 152 0.75 9.57 -20.62
C GLY A 152 1.56 10.53 -19.76
N ASP A 153 1.32 11.83 -19.95
CA ASP A 153 1.91 12.87 -19.16
C ASP A 153 1.50 12.76 -17.69
N GLN A 154 2.48 12.79 -16.79
CA GLN A 154 2.28 12.65 -15.35
C GLN A 154 2.08 13.99 -14.62
N SER A 155 2.01 15.11 -15.35
CA SER A 155 1.77 16.43 -14.75
C SER A 155 0.46 16.51 -13.96
N CYS A 156 -0.56 15.73 -14.36
CA CYS A 156 -1.81 15.61 -13.66
C CYS A 156 -1.65 15.03 -12.24
N VAL A 157 -0.71 14.11 -12.03
CA VAL A 157 -0.40 13.53 -10.70
C VAL A 157 0.19 14.60 -9.79
N ALA A 158 1.18 15.36 -10.29
CA ALA A 158 1.79 16.46 -9.56
C ALA A 158 0.76 17.55 -9.20
N SER A 159 -0.10 17.91 -10.16
CA SER A 159 -1.17 18.91 -9.95
C SER A 159 -2.19 18.44 -8.91
N THR A 160 -2.60 17.17 -8.96
CA THR A 160 -3.50 16.57 -7.99
C THR A 160 -2.89 16.56 -6.60
N ARG A 161 -1.64 16.13 -6.45
CA ARG A 161 -0.91 16.16 -5.18
C ARG A 161 -0.86 17.55 -4.59
N ALA A 162 -0.45 18.56 -5.38
CA ALA A 162 -0.38 19.94 -4.94
C ALA A 162 -1.76 20.50 -4.53
N ALA A 163 -2.85 20.09 -5.20
CA ALA A 163 -4.19 20.50 -4.83
C ALA A 163 -4.62 19.88 -3.48
N TYR A 164 -4.31 18.61 -3.24
CA TYR A 164 -4.60 17.95 -1.96
C TYR A 164 -3.74 18.51 -0.82
N GLU A 165 -2.48 18.83 -1.07
CA GLU A 165 -1.59 19.45 -0.09
C GLU A 165 -2.16 20.80 0.37
N ARG A 166 -2.54 21.70 -0.54
CA ARG A 166 -3.18 22.97 -0.20
C ARG A 166 -4.50 22.79 0.56
N ARG A 167 -5.31 21.78 0.23
CA ARG A 167 -6.57 21.49 0.95
C ARG A 167 -6.31 21.00 2.36
N ARG A 168 -5.30 20.14 2.54
CA ARG A 168 -4.83 19.69 3.85
C ARG A 168 -4.41 20.89 4.69
N ASP A 169 -3.56 21.76 4.16
CA ASP A 169 -3.04 22.93 4.87
C ASP A 169 -4.19 23.84 5.31
N CYS A 170 -5.10 24.18 4.40
CA CYS A 170 -6.28 25.00 4.71
C CYS A 170 -7.14 24.37 5.81
N LEU A 171 -7.36 23.04 5.78
CA LEU A 171 -8.13 22.35 6.82
C LEU A 171 -7.37 22.37 8.15
N CYS A 172 -6.06 22.08 8.14
CA CYS A 172 -5.23 22.07 9.33
C CYS A 172 -5.17 23.44 10.00
N ASP A 173 -4.95 24.50 9.23
CA ASP A 173 -4.92 25.87 9.73
C ASP A 173 -6.28 26.29 10.29
N GLY A 174 -7.36 25.94 9.61
CA GLY A 174 -8.72 26.20 10.07
C GLY A 174 -9.04 25.51 11.39
N LEU A 175 -8.67 24.24 11.55
CA LEU A 175 -8.86 23.50 12.80
C LEU A 175 -7.97 24.04 13.92
N ALA A 176 -6.72 24.40 13.63
CA ALA A 176 -5.81 25.00 14.60
C ALA A 176 -6.35 26.34 15.12
N SER A 177 -6.97 27.15 14.25
CA SER A 177 -7.53 28.45 14.63
C SER A 177 -8.67 28.36 15.66
N ILE A 178 -9.34 27.21 15.75
CA ILE A 178 -10.40 26.95 16.76
C ILE A 178 -9.92 26.06 17.91
N GLY A 179 -8.60 25.88 18.06
CA GLY A 179 -7.97 25.18 19.17
C GLY A 179 -7.79 23.68 19.04
N TRP A 180 -8.04 23.09 17.88
CA TRP A 180 -7.74 21.67 17.62
C TRP A 180 -6.22 21.49 17.44
N LYS A 181 -5.67 20.53 18.16
CA LYS A 181 -4.26 20.09 17.98
C LYS A 181 -4.25 18.89 17.03
N MET A 182 -3.46 19.01 15.98
CA MET A 182 -3.25 17.96 15.00
C MET A 182 -1.84 17.39 15.08
#